data_8330b4206da0b8a0d0b8129afb5ced26
#
_entry.id   8330b4206da0b8a0d0b8129afb5ced26
#
_cell.length_a   1.000
_cell.length_b   1.000
_cell.length_c   1.000
_cell.angle_alpha   90.00
_cell.angle_beta   90.00
_cell.angle_gamma   90.00
#
_symmetry.space_group_name_H-M   'P 1'
#
loop_
_entity.id
_entity.type
_entity.pdbx_description
1 polymer ?
#
loop_
_entity_poly.entity_id
_entity_poly.type
_entity_poly.pdbx_seq_one_letter_code
_entity_poly.pdbx_strand_id
1 'polypeptide(L)'
;MVAKKLIELGFKRNKKVKTSFAPGSKVTAEILKKTGLQDYLDQLGFNIVGIGCTTCNGSSGPLDENLAETIEKEKVFSTAVLSGNRNFQGRIHPNIRASYLASPALVVLFSIIGSIKKDLSKDSIGKDLNGNDVFFKNVWPSNNEVNTIISQFYKSCLLYTSDAADD
;
A
#
# COMPACT_ATOMS: atom_id res chain seq x y z
N MET A 1 1.16 -0.59 -9.40
CA MET A 1 0.26 -0.11 -10.49
C MET A 1 -0.77 0.89 -9.97
N VAL A 2 -1.61 0.55 -8.97
CA VAL A 2 -2.57 1.53 -8.38
C VAL A 2 -1.87 2.81 -7.92
N ALA A 3 -0.74 2.70 -7.19
CA ALA A 3 0.05 3.86 -6.77
C ALA A 3 0.49 4.73 -7.95
N LYS A 4 0.95 4.12 -9.06
CA LYS A 4 1.33 4.82 -10.29
C LYS A 4 0.15 5.64 -10.83
N LYS A 5 -1.01 5.00 -11.05
CA LYS A 5 -2.21 5.70 -11.57
C LYS A 5 -2.67 6.84 -10.65
N LEU A 6 -2.61 6.64 -9.33
CA LEU A 6 -2.94 7.70 -8.37
C LEU A 6 -2.01 8.91 -8.49
N ILE A 7 -0.69 8.69 -8.57
CA ILE A 7 0.28 9.78 -8.75
C ILE A 7 0.07 10.50 -10.08
N GLU A 8 -0.14 9.75 -11.17
CA GLU A 8 -0.43 10.33 -12.50
C GLU A 8 -1.70 11.19 -12.52
N LEU A 9 -2.69 10.85 -11.70
CA LEU A 9 -3.91 11.66 -11.50
C LEU A 9 -3.72 12.82 -10.51
N GLY A 10 -2.53 12.97 -9.92
CA GLY A 10 -2.20 14.08 -9.03
C GLY A 10 -2.50 13.83 -7.55
N PHE A 11 -2.86 12.61 -7.17
CA PHE A 11 -3.05 12.29 -5.75
C PHE A 11 -1.73 12.34 -5.00
N LYS A 12 -1.80 12.79 -3.76
CA LYS A 12 -0.66 12.92 -2.84
C LYS A 12 -0.91 12.11 -1.57
N ARG A 13 0.19 11.82 -0.85
CA ARG A 13 0.13 11.20 0.47
C ARG A 13 -0.83 11.95 1.38
N ASN A 14 -1.74 11.22 2.01
CA ASN A 14 -2.60 11.75 3.07
C ASN A 14 -1.80 11.83 4.39
N LYS A 15 -1.52 13.06 4.85
CA LYS A 15 -0.72 13.30 6.07
C LYS A 15 -1.39 12.78 7.36
N LYS A 16 -2.70 12.52 7.34
CA LYS A 16 -3.46 11.97 8.48
C LYS A 16 -3.37 10.43 8.55
N VAL A 17 -2.70 9.81 7.58
CA VAL A 17 -2.57 8.35 7.51
C VAL A 17 -1.10 7.98 7.58
N LYS A 18 -0.75 7.15 8.55
CA LYS A 18 0.56 6.50 8.57
C LYS A 18 0.58 5.39 7.53
N THR A 19 1.58 5.40 6.68
CA THR A 19 1.85 4.37 5.68
C THR A 19 3.21 3.73 5.95
N SER A 20 3.34 2.45 5.68
CA SER A 20 4.60 1.71 5.71
C SER A 20 4.48 0.50 4.77
N PHE A 21 5.59 0.02 4.29
CA PHE A 21 5.64 -1.13 3.42
C PHE A 21 6.72 -2.13 3.85
N ALA A 22 6.34 -3.40 3.90
CA ALA A 22 7.27 -4.49 4.13
C ALA A 22 7.01 -5.58 3.08
N PRO A 23 7.82 -5.64 2.01
CA PRO A 23 7.73 -6.72 1.03
C PRO A 23 7.88 -8.09 1.71
N GLY A 24 7.11 -9.08 1.26
CA GLY A 24 7.16 -10.44 1.81
C GLY A 24 8.51 -11.13 1.59
N SER A 25 9.29 -10.68 0.61
CA SER A 25 10.63 -11.21 0.30
C SER A 25 11.50 -10.16 -0.39
N LYS A 26 12.82 -10.40 -0.43
CA LYS A 26 13.77 -9.61 -1.22
C LYS A 26 13.39 -9.60 -2.70
N VAL A 27 12.92 -10.72 -3.23
CA VAL A 27 12.48 -10.84 -4.63
C VAL A 27 11.35 -9.84 -4.92
N THR A 28 10.35 -9.74 -4.05
CA THR A 28 9.27 -8.76 -4.22
C THR A 28 9.79 -7.32 -4.23
N ALA A 29 10.74 -6.99 -3.35
CA ALA A 29 11.36 -5.67 -3.32
C ALA A 29 12.12 -5.37 -4.62
N GLU A 30 12.87 -6.34 -5.15
CA GLU A 30 13.59 -6.20 -6.42
C GLU A 30 12.65 -6.04 -7.62
N ILE A 31 11.54 -6.79 -7.66
CA ILE A 31 10.51 -6.64 -8.69
C ILE A 31 10.02 -5.20 -8.73
N LEU A 32 9.61 -4.66 -7.58
CA LEU A 32 9.08 -3.31 -7.48
C LEU A 32 10.12 -2.27 -7.91
N LYS A 33 11.38 -2.48 -7.55
CA LYS A 33 12.50 -1.61 -7.96
C LYS A 33 12.75 -1.69 -9.47
N LYS A 34 12.89 -2.90 -10.03
CA LYS A 34 13.15 -3.10 -11.47
C LYS A 34 12.01 -2.60 -12.36
N THR A 35 10.77 -2.66 -11.87
CA THR A 35 9.59 -2.15 -12.59
C THR A 35 9.33 -0.66 -12.38
N GLY A 36 10.13 0.04 -11.56
CA GLY A 36 9.93 1.44 -11.17
C GLY A 36 8.67 1.69 -10.34
N LEU A 37 8.00 0.63 -9.87
CA LEU A 37 6.76 0.77 -9.08
C LEU A 37 7.04 1.20 -7.65
N GLN A 38 8.25 0.97 -7.13
CA GLN A 38 8.64 1.40 -5.79
C GLN A 38 8.62 2.93 -5.66
N ASP A 39 9.08 3.67 -6.66
CA ASP A 39 9.13 5.12 -6.63
C ASP A 39 7.74 5.77 -6.45
N TYR A 40 6.71 5.16 -7.05
CA TYR A 40 5.33 5.61 -6.85
C TYR A 40 4.79 5.28 -5.45
N LEU A 41 5.20 4.16 -4.88
CA LEU A 41 4.87 3.79 -3.50
C LEU A 41 5.53 4.74 -2.52
N ASP A 42 6.80 5.08 -2.71
CA ASP A 42 7.55 6.01 -1.86
C ASP A 42 6.93 7.42 -1.86
N GLN A 43 6.49 7.90 -3.02
CA GLN A 43 5.77 9.18 -3.14
C GLN A 43 4.47 9.21 -2.32
N LEU A 44 3.80 8.05 -2.16
CA LEU A 44 2.63 7.92 -1.29
C LEU A 44 2.98 7.56 0.16
N GLY A 45 4.28 7.52 0.49
CA GLY A 45 4.80 7.26 1.83
C GLY A 45 4.88 5.77 2.20
N PHE A 46 4.73 4.86 1.22
CA PHE A 46 4.92 3.43 1.42
C PHE A 46 6.40 3.03 1.28
N ASN A 47 7.26 3.67 2.09
CA ASN A 47 8.68 3.35 2.14
C ASN A 47 8.89 1.95 2.73
N ILE A 48 9.91 1.25 2.22
CA ILE A 48 10.29 -0.07 2.74
C ILE A 48 10.90 0.10 4.14
N VAL A 49 10.23 -0.44 5.15
CA VAL A 49 10.66 -0.40 6.56
C VAL A 49 11.27 -1.73 7.04
N GLY A 50 11.18 -2.77 6.22
CA GLY A 50 11.69 -4.10 6.51
C GLY A 50 11.25 -5.10 5.46
N ILE A 51 11.65 -6.35 5.60
CA ILE A 51 11.27 -7.45 4.71
C ILE A 51 10.63 -8.57 5.55
N GLY A 52 9.50 -9.08 5.07
CA GLY A 52 8.78 -10.17 5.73
C GLY A 52 7.61 -9.69 6.59
N CYS A 53 7.32 -10.39 7.66
CA CYS A 53 6.07 -10.26 8.44
C CYS A 53 6.10 -9.12 9.48
N THR A 54 6.55 -7.92 9.10
CA THR A 54 6.75 -6.79 10.02
C THR A 54 5.43 -6.17 10.47
N THR A 55 4.52 -5.88 9.57
CA THR A 55 3.27 -5.16 9.87
C THR A 55 2.37 -5.94 10.82
N CYS A 56 2.19 -7.25 10.59
CA CYS A 56 1.37 -8.10 11.45
C CYS A 56 1.92 -8.28 12.86
N ASN A 57 3.20 -7.99 13.07
CA ASN A 57 3.88 -8.10 14.37
C ASN A 57 3.99 -6.76 15.12
N GLY A 58 3.40 -5.68 14.59
CA GLY A 58 3.49 -4.36 15.19
C GLY A 58 4.84 -3.67 14.97
N SER A 59 5.65 -4.15 14.02
CA SER A 59 6.99 -3.61 13.73
C SER A 59 6.98 -2.52 12.64
N SER A 60 5.82 -1.93 12.37
CA SER A 60 5.70 -0.81 11.41
C SER A 60 6.21 0.53 11.95
N GLY A 61 6.69 0.55 13.18
CA GLY A 61 7.16 1.74 13.88
C GLY A 61 6.04 2.56 14.54
N PRO A 62 6.39 3.61 15.32
CA PRO A 62 5.43 4.42 16.07
C PRO A 62 4.56 5.26 15.13
N LEU A 63 3.45 5.77 15.66
CA LEU A 63 2.70 6.86 15.03
C LEU A 63 3.48 8.17 15.19
N ASP A 64 3.20 9.12 14.31
CA ASP A 64 3.60 10.51 14.51
C ASP A 64 3.01 11.04 15.83
N GLU A 65 3.81 11.79 16.60
CA GLU A 65 3.43 12.24 17.96
C GLU A 65 2.13 13.05 17.92
N ASN A 66 2.00 13.99 16.96
CA ASN A 66 0.78 14.81 16.83
C ASN A 66 -0.45 13.95 16.49
N LEU A 67 -0.25 12.91 15.67
CA LEU A 67 -1.32 11.99 15.32
C LEU A 67 -1.72 11.12 16.51
N ALA A 68 -0.77 10.62 17.27
CA ALA A 68 -1.02 9.85 18.49
C ALA A 68 -1.76 10.68 19.55
N GLU A 69 -1.30 11.90 19.81
CA GLU A 69 -1.98 12.84 20.72
C GLU A 69 -3.41 13.16 20.27
N THR A 70 -3.63 13.40 18.97
CA THR A 70 -4.97 13.67 18.44
C THR A 70 -5.90 12.48 18.68
N ILE A 71 -5.42 11.26 18.41
CA ILE A 71 -6.21 10.03 18.63
C ILE A 71 -6.63 9.92 20.12
N GLU A 72 -5.72 10.22 21.04
CA GLU A 72 -5.98 10.11 22.46
C GLU A 72 -6.89 11.22 22.99
N LYS A 73 -6.58 12.47 22.66
CA LYS A 73 -7.32 13.65 23.13
C LYS A 73 -8.75 13.69 22.59
N GLU A 74 -8.92 13.43 21.31
CA GLU A 74 -10.22 13.50 20.62
C GLU A 74 -10.96 12.14 20.63
N LYS A 75 -10.37 11.09 21.24
CA LYS A 75 -10.92 9.73 21.28
C LYS A 75 -11.32 9.20 19.90
N VAL A 76 -10.49 9.49 18.90
CA VAL A 76 -10.74 9.09 17.51
C VAL A 76 -10.76 7.58 17.41
N PHE A 77 -11.77 7.02 16.74
CA PHE A 77 -11.81 5.60 16.41
C PHE A 77 -10.85 5.31 15.25
N SER A 78 -9.59 5.07 15.60
CA SER A 78 -8.53 4.80 14.63
C SER A 78 -8.57 3.36 14.14
N THR A 79 -8.31 3.16 12.84
CA THR A 79 -8.33 1.86 12.19
C THR A 79 -7.06 1.62 11.39
N ALA A 80 -6.68 0.34 11.23
CA ALA A 80 -5.64 -0.08 10.31
C ALA A 80 -6.24 -0.88 9.15
N VAL A 81 -5.76 -0.60 7.94
CA VAL A 81 -5.99 -1.44 6.77
C VAL A 81 -4.64 -1.98 6.32
N LEU A 82 -4.49 -3.29 6.29
CA LEU A 82 -3.20 -3.92 6.03
C LEU A 82 -3.33 -5.12 5.09
N SER A 83 -2.29 -5.35 4.30
CA SER A 83 -2.11 -6.60 3.56
C SER A 83 -1.19 -7.50 4.35
N GLY A 84 -1.76 -8.51 4.95
CA GLY A 84 -1.07 -9.47 5.80
C GLY A 84 -1.93 -10.70 6.04
N ASN A 85 -1.45 -11.61 6.87
CA ASN A 85 -2.16 -12.84 7.19
C ASN A 85 -2.87 -12.82 8.55
N ARG A 86 -2.67 -11.76 9.34
CA ARG A 86 -3.25 -11.60 10.68
C ARG A 86 -3.53 -10.12 10.96
N ASN A 87 -4.59 -9.87 11.71
CA ASN A 87 -5.04 -8.53 12.08
C ASN A 87 -5.52 -8.47 13.55
N PHE A 88 -4.81 -9.13 14.46
CA PHE A 88 -5.21 -9.16 15.87
C PHE A 88 -5.25 -7.77 16.48
N GLN A 89 -6.34 -7.51 17.22
CA GLN A 89 -6.54 -6.26 17.95
C GLN A 89 -5.38 -5.99 18.91
N GLY A 90 -4.92 -4.73 18.95
CA GLY A 90 -3.82 -4.31 19.82
C GLY A 90 -2.42 -4.74 19.37
N ARG A 91 -2.31 -5.71 18.44
CA ARG A 91 -1.01 -6.21 17.98
C ARG A 91 -0.35 -5.33 16.93
N ILE A 92 -1.15 -4.67 16.09
CA ILE A 92 -0.64 -3.76 15.04
C ILE A 92 -0.08 -2.49 15.69
N HIS A 93 -0.86 -1.86 16.55
CA HIS A 93 -0.47 -0.70 17.34
C HIS A 93 -1.46 -0.50 18.50
N PRO A 94 -1.03 -0.05 19.70
CA PRO A 94 -1.92 0.11 20.86
C PRO A 94 -3.10 1.05 20.62
N ASN A 95 -2.90 2.11 19.85
CA ASN A 95 -3.93 3.12 19.55
C ASN A 95 -4.91 2.68 18.45
N ILE A 96 -4.76 1.50 17.86
CA ILE A 96 -5.66 1.00 16.81
C ILE A 96 -6.80 0.21 17.44
N ARG A 97 -8.03 0.61 17.12
CA ARG A 97 -9.27 0.00 17.65
C ARG A 97 -9.83 -1.12 16.78
N ALA A 98 -9.58 -1.07 15.47
CA ALA A 98 -9.98 -2.12 14.54
C ALA A 98 -8.97 -2.27 13.42
N SER A 99 -8.79 -3.50 12.92
CA SER A 99 -7.85 -3.82 11.85
C SER A 99 -8.52 -4.64 10.77
N TYR A 100 -8.31 -4.26 9.52
CA TYR A 100 -8.93 -4.87 8.35
C TYR A 100 -7.88 -5.45 7.42
N LEU A 101 -8.07 -6.69 6.99
CA LEU A 101 -7.24 -7.32 5.97
C LEU A 101 -7.75 -6.94 4.58
N ALA A 102 -6.86 -6.51 3.71
CA ALA A 102 -7.18 -6.13 2.35
C ALA A 102 -6.02 -6.50 1.40
N SER A 103 -6.29 -6.50 0.11
CA SER A 103 -5.22 -6.64 -0.90
C SER A 103 -4.26 -5.42 -0.85
N PRO A 104 -2.99 -5.57 -1.27
CA PRO A 104 -2.04 -4.45 -1.30
C PRO A 104 -2.58 -3.22 -2.06
N ALA A 105 -3.30 -3.45 -3.15
CA ALA A 105 -3.90 -2.40 -3.97
C ALA A 105 -4.97 -1.60 -3.19
N LEU A 106 -5.82 -2.28 -2.42
CA LEU A 106 -6.83 -1.64 -1.57
C LEU A 106 -6.19 -0.90 -0.40
N VAL A 107 -5.11 -1.41 0.17
CA VAL A 107 -4.36 -0.70 1.23
C VAL A 107 -3.87 0.66 0.72
N VAL A 108 -3.32 0.72 -0.50
CA VAL A 108 -2.90 1.97 -1.13
C VAL A 108 -4.09 2.91 -1.33
N LEU A 109 -5.23 2.42 -1.80
CA LEU A 109 -6.44 3.24 -1.97
C LEU A 109 -6.95 3.82 -0.65
N PHE A 110 -7.11 2.99 0.38
CA PHE A 110 -7.58 3.45 1.68
C PHE A 110 -6.61 4.44 2.35
N SER A 111 -5.30 4.36 2.04
CA SER A 111 -4.34 5.34 2.54
C SER A 111 -4.56 6.75 1.96
N ILE A 112 -5.04 6.85 0.74
CA ILE A 112 -5.41 8.14 0.10
C ILE A 112 -6.72 8.65 0.64
N ILE A 113 -7.72 7.77 0.71
CA ILE A 113 -9.07 8.10 1.20
C ILE A 113 -9.04 8.53 2.67
N GLY A 114 -8.24 7.87 3.50
CA GLY A 114 -8.12 8.14 4.93
C GLY A 114 -9.33 7.73 5.77
N SER A 115 -10.27 6.97 5.23
CA SER A 115 -11.47 6.50 5.91
C SER A 115 -11.95 5.17 5.35
N ILE A 116 -12.37 4.26 6.22
CA ILE A 116 -13.00 2.99 5.85
C ILE A 116 -14.51 3.09 5.59
N LYS A 117 -15.09 4.28 5.81
CA LYS A 117 -16.55 4.49 5.67
C LYS A 117 -16.99 4.71 4.22
N LYS A 118 -16.05 4.93 3.29
CA LYS A 118 -16.39 5.12 1.87
C LYS A 118 -16.72 3.79 1.19
N ASP A 119 -17.81 3.79 0.45
CA ASP A 119 -18.20 2.69 -0.43
C ASP A 119 -17.46 2.84 -1.78
N LEU A 120 -16.40 2.05 -1.99
CA LEU A 120 -15.60 2.10 -3.21
C LEU A 120 -16.36 1.77 -4.50
N SER A 121 -17.55 1.17 -4.38
CA SER A 121 -18.39 0.87 -5.55
C SER A 121 -19.16 2.09 -6.07
N LYS A 122 -19.37 3.11 -5.23
CA LYS A 122 -20.22 4.26 -5.51
C LYS A 122 -19.52 5.58 -5.30
N ASP A 123 -18.68 5.67 -4.27
CA ASP A 123 -18.08 6.93 -3.85
C ASP A 123 -16.83 7.27 -4.67
N SER A 124 -16.66 8.55 -4.94
CA SER A 124 -15.41 9.08 -5.47
C SER A 124 -14.29 8.92 -4.43
N ILE A 125 -13.11 8.47 -4.86
CA ILE A 125 -11.90 8.41 -4.03
C ILE A 125 -11.26 9.79 -3.84
N GLY A 126 -11.62 10.76 -4.68
CA GLY A 126 -11.12 12.13 -4.68
C GLY A 126 -11.25 12.79 -6.05
N LYS A 127 -10.55 13.89 -6.25
CA LYS A 127 -10.53 14.65 -7.51
C LYS A 127 -9.14 14.60 -8.14
N ASP A 128 -9.10 14.54 -9.47
CA ASP A 128 -7.87 14.65 -10.26
C ASP A 128 -7.36 16.10 -10.34
N LEU A 129 -6.24 16.31 -11.06
CA LEU A 129 -5.66 17.64 -11.29
C LEU A 129 -6.60 18.60 -12.02
N ASN A 130 -7.59 18.11 -12.74
CA ASN A 130 -8.56 18.88 -13.48
C ASN A 130 -9.86 19.13 -12.68
N GLY A 131 -9.95 18.60 -11.47
CA GLY A 131 -11.12 18.73 -10.60
C GLY A 131 -12.22 17.69 -10.86
N ASN A 132 -11.99 16.69 -11.72
CA ASN A 132 -12.96 15.63 -12.01
C ASN A 132 -12.93 14.58 -10.89
N ASP A 133 -14.09 14.00 -10.62
CA ASP A 133 -14.20 12.91 -9.64
C ASP A 133 -13.55 11.62 -10.17
N VAL A 134 -12.69 11.05 -9.34
CA VAL A 134 -12.00 9.79 -9.62
C VAL A 134 -12.63 8.66 -8.82
N PHE A 135 -12.96 7.58 -9.49
CA PHE A 135 -13.58 6.39 -8.89
C PHE A 135 -12.60 5.22 -8.87
N PHE A 136 -12.92 4.22 -8.07
CA PHE A 136 -12.15 2.98 -7.97
C PHE A 136 -11.76 2.38 -9.35
N LYS A 137 -12.71 2.31 -10.27
CA LYS A 137 -12.50 1.76 -11.62
C LYS A 137 -11.43 2.50 -12.44
N ASN A 138 -11.21 3.79 -12.17
CA ASN A 138 -10.25 4.62 -12.90
C ASN A 138 -8.79 4.27 -12.53
N VAL A 139 -8.57 3.79 -11.32
CA VAL A 139 -7.23 3.48 -10.79
C VAL A 139 -6.93 1.99 -10.73
N TRP A 140 -7.94 1.13 -10.89
CA TRP A 140 -7.73 -0.31 -10.88
C TRP A 140 -7.01 -0.76 -12.16
N PRO A 141 -5.94 -1.55 -12.05
CA PRO A 141 -5.20 -2.01 -13.23
C PRO A 141 -6.01 -3.06 -14.02
N SER A 142 -5.93 -3.01 -15.33
CA SER A 142 -6.46 -4.06 -16.19
C SER A 142 -5.61 -5.33 -16.13
N ASN A 143 -6.20 -6.47 -16.49
CA ASN A 143 -5.47 -7.73 -16.56
C ASN A 143 -4.29 -7.67 -17.54
N ASN A 144 -4.43 -6.94 -18.65
CA ASN A 144 -3.36 -6.77 -19.62
C ASN A 144 -2.17 -5.99 -19.06
N GLU A 145 -2.40 -4.91 -18.31
CA GLU A 145 -1.33 -4.17 -17.62
C GLU A 145 -0.60 -5.05 -16.61
N VAL A 146 -1.34 -5.86 -15.85
CA VAL A 146 -0.76 -6.80 -14.87
C VAL A 146 0.08 -7.85 -15.59
N ASN A 147 -0.47 -8.49 -16.62
CA ASN A 147 0.21 -9.54 -17.39
C ASN A 147 1.48 -9.02 -18.07
N THR A 148 1.48 -7.79 -18.57
CA THR A 148 2.66 -7.17 -19.19
C THR A 148 3.82 -7.09 -18.19
N ILE A 149 3.56 -6.64 -16.97
CA ILE A 149 4.59 -6.56 -15.93
C ILE A 149 5.06 -7.97 -15.51
N ILE A 150 4.11 -8.89 -15.31
CA ILE A 150 4.44 -10.27 -14.92
C ILE A 150 5.33 -10.92 -15.99
N SER A 151 4.98 -10.79 -17.28
CA SER A 151 5.74 -11.41 -18.37
C SER A 151 7.15 -10.85 -18.51
N GLN A 152 7.34 -9.55 -18.28
CA GLN A 152 8.68 -8.93 -18.26
C GLN A 152 9.54 -9.49 -17.12
N PHE A 153 8.92 -9.73 -15.97
CA PHE A 153 9.62 -10.25 -14.80
C PHE A 153 9.94 -11.76 -14.93
N TYR A 154 8.98 -12.55 -15.40
CA TYR A 154 9.19 -14.00 -15.58
C TYR A 154 10.35 -14.32 -16.52
N LYS A 155 10.54 -13.54 -17.60
CA LYS A 155 11.69 -13.70 -18.49
C LYS A 155 13.03 -13.48 -17.77
N SER A 156 13.11 -12.50 -16.90
CA SER A 156 14.32 -12.24 -16.10
C SER A 156 14.58 -13.31 -15.03
N CYS A 157 13.54 -13.87 -14.45
CA CYS A 157 13.68 -14.89 -13.38
C CYS A 157 14.07 -16.25 -13.95
N LEU A 158 13.56 -16.64 -15.11
CA LEU A 158 13.94 -17.89 -15.78
C LEU A 158 15.38 -17.88 -16.27
N LEU A 159 15.92 -16.73 -16.66
CA LEU A 159 17.33 -16.59 -17.01
C LEU A 159 18.26 -16.75 -15.79
N TYR A 160 17.80 -16.33 -14.61
CA TYR A 160 18.57 -16.43 -13.36
C TYR A 160 18.59 -17.86 -12.79
N THR A 161 17.52 -18.63 -13.00
CA THR A 161 17.46 -20.03 -12.53
C THR A 161 18.20 -21.03 -13.44
N SER A 162 18.42 -20.69 -14.70
CA SER A 162 19.25 -21.52 -15.60
C SER A 162 20.75 -21.42 -15.29
N ASP A 163 21.22 -20.26 -14.80
CA ASP A 163 22.62 -20.07 -14.39
C ASP A 163 22.97 -20.77 -13.06
N ALA A 164 21.96 -21.01 -12.21
CA ALA A 164 22.18 -21.65 -10.90
C ALA A 164 22.19 -23.19 -10.96
N ALA A 165 21.95 -23.78 -12.12
CA ALA A 165 21.94 -25.23 -12.32
C ALA A 165 23.23 -25.77 -12.93
N ASP A 166 24.17 -24.89 -13.34
CA ASP A 166 25.44 -25.25 -14.01
C ASP A 166 26.69 -25.06 -13.13
N ASP A 167 26.54 -24.81 -11.82
CA ASP A 167 27.58 -24.84 -10.79
C ASP A 167 27.37 -26.14 -9.88
#